data_3b103653246f5b9074692aa58a59eda8
#
_entry.id   3b103653246f5b9074692aa58a59eda8
#
_cell.length_a   1.000
_cell.length_b   1.000
_cell.length_c   1.000
_cell.angle_alpha   90.00
_cell.angle_beta   90.00
_cell.angle_gamma   90.00
#
_symmetry.space_group_name_H-M   'P 1'
#
loop_
_entity.id
_entity.type
_entity.pdbx_description
1 polymer ?
#
loop_
_entity_poly.entity_id
_entity_poly.type
_entity_poly.pdbx_seq_one_letter_code
_entity_poly.pdbx_strand_id
1 'polypeptide(L)'
;MPDRADERRPAVVSPVMSRRGLLRGAALGGVALFLAACGSSTVSPSVSTAEGSPAPSGEPSASPGLSSSPAPSAAPTARPGPSLRTKIAGLMIVGFRGSSLDQVPWLRTALRDTGLGGVILFDRDQQTGGQRNIRSPEQVRTLVSDLRAAAGNRRIFVSVDQEGGIVTRLSPAYGFPAVASEADIGRGTVAAARTWGRGIASTLAAAGINLNFAPVVDLDVNPNSPAIGALDRSFSADPAVVVEMAAAEIAAHREVHVLTTLKHFPGIGSSTTNTDFGVADVTKTWTRRELEPFRRLIQAGTADVIMAGHVVNRQLDLHRPASLSKAVVTNLLRGDLGWTGPVVTDDLQAAAIDKAFGFADAVVLALGAGNDLLLFANQQSYDPKVIGRAIDAIATAVKNKHLSEARVDEAYQRVRAHLR
;
A
#
# COMPACT_ATOMS: atom_id res chain seq x y z
N MET A 1 -48.55 -14.37 -44.93
CA MET A 1 -48.75 -14.60 -43.48
C MET A 1 -47.54 -15.37 -42.97
N PRO A 2 -46.63 -14.73 -42.22
CA PRO A 2 -45.60 -15.44 -41.54
C PRO A 2 -45.86 -15.44 -40.02
N ASP A 3 -45.41 -16.53 -39.46
CA ASP A 3 -45.48 -16.97 -38.11
C ASP A 3 -44.73 -16.07 -37.11
N ARG A 4 -45.33 -15.84 -35.94
CA ARG A 4 -44.72 -15.07 -34.85
C ARG A 4 -44.01 -16.04 -33.88
N ALA A 5 -42.67 -15.94 -33.82
CA ALA A 5 -41.90 -16.60 -32.78
C ALA A 5 -41.95 -15.80 -31.47
N ASP A 6 -42.33 -16.54 -30.42
CA ASP A 6 -42.53 -16.13 -29.02
C ASP A 6 -41.13 -15.89 -28.32
N GLU A 7 -40.81 -14.65 -28.00
CA GLU A 7 -39.63 -14.29 -27.19
C GLU A 7 -39.98 -14.32 -25.70
N ARG A 8 -39.66 -15.42 -25.03
CA ARG A 8 -39.76 -15.52 -23.56
C ARG A 8 -38.47 -14.97 -22.90
N ARG A 9 -38.60 -13.84 -22.23
CA ARG A 9 -37.62 -13.31 -21.29
C ARG A 9 -37.64 -14.13 -20.00
N PRO A 10 -36.49 -14.45 -19.38
CA PRO A 10 -36.47 -15.07 -18.04
C PRO A 10 -36.73 -14.03 -16.95
N ALA A 11 -37.63 -14.40 -16.02
CA ALA A 11 -38.04 -13.61 -14.87
C ALA A 11 -36.90 -13.50 -13.84
N VAL A 12 -36.68 -12.28 -13.36
CA VAL A 12 -35.81 -11.96 -12.21
C VAL A 12 -36.58 -12.33 -10.94
N VAL A 13 -36.08 -13.32 -10.20
CA VAL A 13 -36.61 -13.71 -8.89
C VAL A 13 -35.88 -12.95 -7.81
N SER A 14 -36.56 -12.05 -7.11
CA SER A 14 -36.09 -11.41 -5.89
C SER A 14 -36.33 -12.32 -4.68
N PRO A 15 -35.38 -12.52 -3.75
CA PRO A 15 -35.65 -13.24 -2.52
C PRO A 15 -36.33 -12.35 -1.48
N VAL A 16 -37.49 -12.81 -1.00
CA VAL A 16 -38.26 -12.25 0.11
C VAL A 16 -37.56 -12.54 1.43
N MET A 17 -37.25 -11.49 2.19
CA MET A 17 -36.76 -11.59 3.58
C MET A 17 -37.90 -11.97 4.54
N SER A 18 -37.74 -13.08 5.26
CA SER A 18 -38.59 -13.51 6.38
C SER A 18 -38.09 -12.89 7.69
N ARG A 19 -38.97 -12.12 8.34
CA ARG A 19 -38.81 -11.64 9.73
C ARG A 19 -39.27 -12.74 10.70
N ARG A 20 -38.42 -13.13 11.66
CA ARG A 20 -38.83 -13.57 13.02
C ARG A 20 -37.61 -13.81 13.90
N GLY A 21 -37.67 -13.25 15.14
CA GLY A 21 -36.89 -13.68 16.29
C GLY A 21 -36.42 -12.57 17.22
N LEU A 22 -37.37 -11.96 17.96
CA LEU A 22 -37.09 -11.18 19.19
C LEU A 22 -36.98 -12.14 20.37
N LEU A 23 -36.01 -11.92 21.33
CA LEU A 23 -36.27 -11.73 22.76
C LEU A 23 -35.05 -12.02 23.66
N ARG A 24 -34.63 -10.96 24.40
CA ARG A 24 -34.37 -10.86 25.86
C ARG A 24 -33.16 -11.56 26.49
N GLY A 25 -32.43 -10.74 27.27
CA GLY A 25 -31.61 -11.17 28.40
C GLY A 25 -30.69 -10.06 28.91
N ALA A 26 -31.20 -9.27 29.86
CA ALA A 26 -30.40 -8.34 30.65
C ALA A 26 -29.87 -9.04 31.90
N ALA A 27 -28.63 -8.80 32.30
CA ALA A 27 -28.15 -8.99 33.66
C ALA A 27 -27.02 -8.01 34.00
N LEU A 28 -27.20 -7.38 35.14
CA LEU A 28 -26.41 -6.36 35.84
C LEU A 28 -25.28 -6.98 36.67
N GLY A 29 -24.27 -6.14 36.99
CA GLY A 29 -23.35 -6.27 38.13
C GLY A 29 -21.90 -6.47 37.72
N GLY A 30 -20.93 -5.76 38.22
CA GLY A 30 -20.70 -5.06 39.42
C GLY A 30 -19.29 -4.43 39.37
N VAL A 31 -19.18 -3.33 40.04
CA VAL A 31 -17.98 -2.48 40.25
C VAL A 31 -17.00 -3.16 41.21
N ALA A 32 -15.70 -3.08 40.94
CA ALA A 32 -14.66 -3.16 41.95
C ALA A 32 -13.48 -2.25 41.59
N LEU A 33 -13.34 -1.19 42.38
CA LEU A 33 -12.13 -0.36 42.51
C LEU A 33 -11.05 -1.13 43.24
N PHE A 34 -9.80 -1.03 42.79
CA PHE A 34 -8.63 -1.14 43.64
C PHE A 34 -7.62 -0.04 43.35
N LEU A 35 -7.40 0.80 44.37
CA LEU A 35 -6.31 1.77 44.50
C LEU A 35 -5.18 1.12 45.29
N ALA A 36 -3.92 1.32 44.90
CA ALA A 36 -2.72 1.42 45.76
C ALA A 36 -1.51 1.64 44.83
N ALA A 37 -0.82 2.67 44.85
CA ALA A 37 0.05 3.40 45.79
C ALA A 37 1.55 3.09 45.54
N CYS A 38 2.24 4.15 45.09
CA CYS A 38 3.60 4.64 45.35
C CYS A 38 4.78 3.71 45.49
N GLY A 39 5.88 4.04 44.77
CA GLY A 39 7.22 3.60 45.07
C GLY A 39 8.26 4.27 44.18
N SER A 40 8.75 5.45 44.58
CA SER A 40 9.87 6.16 43.97
C SER A 40 11.19 5.53 44.42
N SER A 41 12.15 5.39 43.49
CA SER A 41 13.56 5.25 43.82
C SER A 41 14.42 5.87 42.75
N THR A 42 15.00 6.99 43.10
CA THR A 42 16.06 7.73 42.42
C THR A 42 17.42 7.09 42.65
N VAL A 43 18.22 6.91 41.60
CA VAL A 43 19.67 6.74 41.71
C VAL A 43 20.34 7.60 40.62
N SER A 44 21.13 8.59 41.06
CA SER A 44 22.00 9.42 40.23
C SER A 44 23.35 8.77 40.00
N PRO A 45 24.03 9.06 38.89
CA PRO A 45 25.37 8.51 38.62
C PRO A 45 26.49 9.46 39.07
N SER A 46 27.57 8.82 39.51
CA SER A 46 28.83 9.48 39.91
C SER A 46 29.71 9.75 38.68
N VAL A 47 30.28 10.94 38.66
CA VAL A 47 31.35 11.43 37.78
C VAL A 47 32.69 10.95 38.31
N SER A 48 33.60 10.51 37.44
CA SER A 48 35.03 10.39 37.74
C SER A 48 35.88 11.03 36.65
N THR A 49 36.54 12.08 37.02
CA THR A 49 37.59 12.80 36.32
C THR A 49 38.95 12.14 36.58
N ALA A 50 39.81 12.08 35.55
CA ALA A 50 41.27 11.97 35.73
C ALA A 50 42.02 12.73 34.67
N GLU A 51 42.79 13.69 35.13
CA GLU A 51 43.78 14.53 34.44
C GLU A 51 45.05 13.74 34.10
N GLY A 52 45.85 14.28 33.15
CA GLY A 52 47.25 13.90 33.01
C GLY A 52 47.89 14.30 31.67
N SER A 53 48.49 15.49 31.61
CA SER A 53 49.51 15.95 30.63
C SER A 53 50.90 15.61 31.20
N PRO A 54 52.07 15.73 30.49
CA PRO A 54 52.47 16.68 29.47
C PRO A 54 53.41 16.15 28.34
N ALA A 55 53.72 17.05 27.40
CA ALA A 55 54.66 16.95 26.30
C ALA A 55 56.18 16.99 26.75
N PRO A 56 57.12 16.69 25.82
CA PRO A 56 58.09 17.74 25.53
C PRO A 56 58.48 17.94 24.05
N SER A 57 58.92 19.13 23.84
CA SER A 57 59.55 19.87 22.74
C SER A 57 60.70 19.19 22.00
N GLY A 58 60.86 19.57 20.71
CA GLY A 58 62.08 19.34 19.93
C GLY A 58 61.97 19.87 18.50
N GLU A 59 62.46 21.06 18.24
CA GLU A 59 62.80 21.65 16.93
C GLU A 59 64.32 21.64 16.74
N PRO A 60 64.90 22.06 15.59
CA PRO A 60 64.53 22.03 14.17
C PRO A 60 65.72 21.51 13.26
N SER A 61 65.46 21.26 11.97
CA SER A 61 66.50 21.52 10.92
C SER A 61 66.00 21.45 9.47
N ALA A 62 66.18 22.57 8.78
CA ALA A 62 66.52 22.79 7.37
C ALA A 62 65.79 22.11 6.18
N SER A 63 65.19 22.97 5.35
CA SER A 63 64.89 22.81 3.90
C SER A 63 66.21 22.66 3.05
N PRO A 64 66.11 22.28 1.72
CA PRO A 64 65.18 22.72 0.71
C PRO A 64 64.81 21.65 -0.37
N GLY A 65 63.76 21.90 -1.11
CA GLY A 65 63.43 21.14 -2.32
C GLY A 65 62.06 21.55 -2.91
N LEU A 66 62.09 22.57 -3.79
CA LEU A 66 60.97 22.94 -4.64
C LEU A 66 60.65 21.77 -5.59
N SER A 67 59.58 21.04 -5.31
CA SER A 67 58.96 20.16 -6.28
C SER A 67 57.57 20.68 -6.56
N SER A 68 57.32 21.10 -7.79
CA SER A 68 56.04 21.57 -8.31
C SER A 68 55.02 20.44 -8.20
N SER A 69 54.11 20.53 -7.22
CA SER A 69 52.90 19.69 -7.18
C SER A 69 52.02 19.98 -8.38
N PRO A 70 51.55 18.94 -9.09
CA PRO A 70 50.50 19.14 -10.08
C PRO A 70 49.25 19.66 -9.38
N ALA A 71 48.57 20.63 -9.99
CA ALA A 71 47.31 21.18 -9.53
C ALA A 71 46.30 20.04 -9.21
N PRO A 72 45.49 20.14 -8.14
CA PRO A 72 44.51 19.13 -7.83
C PRO A 72 43.54 19.00 -8.99
N SER A 73 43.51 17.83 -9.61
CA SER A 73 42.49 17.44 -10.58
C SER A 73 41.13 17.73 -9.96
N ALA A 74 40.30 18.54 -10.62
CA ALA A 74 38.95 18.86 -10.17
C ALA A 74 38.22 17.54 -9.90
N ALA A 75 37.79 17.35 -8.67
CA ALA A 75 36.95 16.22 -8.30
C ALA A 75 35.74 16.16 -9.25
N PRO A 76 35.35 14.98 -9.75
CA PRO A 76 34.21 14.87 -10.63
C PRO A 76 32.99 15.47 -9.94
N THR A 77 32.42 16.52 -10.53
CA THR A 77 31.19 17.14 -10.04
C THR A 77 30.10 16.07 -9.97
N ALA A 78 29.64 15.76 -8.77
CA ALA A 78 28.56 14.80 -8.55
C ALA A 78 27.39 15.20 -9.46
N ARG A 79 26.88 14.24 -10.25
CA ARG A 79 25.68 14.49 -11.08
C ARG A 79 24.57 15.00 -10.18
N PRO A 80 23.88 16.10 -10.57
CA PRO A 80 22.75 16.58 -9.78
C PRO A 80 21.75 15.46 -9.57
N GLY A 81 21.24 15.33 -8.36
CA GLY A 81 20.19 14.37 -8.02
C GLY A 81 18.90 14.64 -8.83
N PRO A 82 17.92 13.73 -8.78
CA PRO A 82 16.65 13.90 -9.51
C PRO A 82 15.91 15.16 -9.05
N SER A 83 15.28 15.86 -10.01
CA SER A 83 14.49 17.07 -9.73
C SER A 83 13.30 16.76 -8.79
N LEU A 84 12.76 17.79 -8.12
CA LEU A 84 11.55 17.63 -7.30
C LEU A 84 10.40 16.95 -8.10
N ARG A 85 10.17 17.36 -9.35
CA ARG A 85 9.13 16.76 -10.21
C ARG A 85 9.39 15.28 -10.49
N THR A 86 10.64 14.90 -10.72
CA THR A 86 11.03 13.49 -10.92
C THR A 86 10.87 12.67 -9.63
N LYS A 87 11.22 13.24 -8.48
CA LYS A 87 10.99 12.59 -7.17
C LYS A 87 9.50 12.34 -6.96
N ILE A 88 8.65 13.35 -7.19
CA ILE A 88 7.19 13.25 -7.05
C ILE A 88 6.62 12.16 -7.99
N ALA A 89 7.03 12.14 -9.26
CA ALA A 89 6.60 11.10 -10.20
C ALA A 89 7.00 9.69 -9.72
N GLY A 90 8.18 9.57 -9.12
CA GLY A 90 8.69 8.33 -8.53
C GLY A 90 7.87 7.78 -7.34
N LEU A 91 6.96 8.59 -6.77
CA LEU A 91 6.04 8.19 -5.70
C LEU A 91 4.69 7.68 -6.21
N MET A 92 4.48 7.58 -7.52
CA MET A 92 3.18 7.25 -8.08
C MET A 92 3.15 5.83 -8.65
N ILE A 93 2.03 5.14 -8.41
CA ILE A 93 1.63 3.90 -9.08
C ILE A 93 0.35 4.21 -9.84
N VAL A 94 0.34 3.97 -11.17
CA VAL A 94 -0.74 4.43 -12.03
C VAL A 94 -1.30 3.31 -12.88
N GLY A 95 -2.62 3.17 -12.91
CA GLY A 95 -3.34 2.28 -13.81
C GLY A 95 -3.51 2.91 -15.20
N PHE A 96 -3.67 2.07 -16.23
CA PHE A 96 -3.81 2.50 -17.61
C PHE A 96 -4.72 1.55 -18.39
N ARG A 97 -5.24 2.02 -19.55
CA ARG A 97 -5.98 1.20 -20.51
C ARG A 97 -5.03 0.73 -21.61
N GLY A 98 -5.19 -0.51 -22.05
CA GLY A 98 -4.39 -1.10 -23.11
C GLY A 98 -3.60 -2.33 -22.65
N SER A 99 -3.39 -3.27 -23.57
CA SER A 99 -2.68 -4.54 -23.35
C SER A 99 -1.27 -4.55 -23.94
N SER A 100 -0.85 -3.45 -24.59
CA SER A 100 0.54 -3.20 -25.04
C SER A 100 0.90 -1.75 -24.79
N LEU A 101 2.20 -1.47 -24.63
CA LEU A 101 2.68 -0.13 -24.35
C LEU A 101 2.52 0.82 -25.57
N ASP A 102 2.42 0.29 -26.79
CA ASP A 102 2.16 1.08 -28.01
C ASP A 102 0.77 1.72 -28.03
N GLN A 103 -0.19 1.11 -27.33
CA GLN A 103 -1.53 1.66 -27.15
C GLN A 103 -1.59 2.83 -26.16
N VAL A 104 -0.48 3.09 -25.42
CA VAL A 104 -0.46 4.04 -24.31
C VAL A 104 0.76 4.98 -24.38
N PRO A 105 0.84 5.84 -25.40
CA PRO A 105 2.01 6.72 -25.61
C PRO A 105 2.34 7.61 -24.41
N TRP A 106 1.29 8.12 -23.70
CA TRP A 106 1.50 8.94 -22.51
C TRP A 106 2.21 8.20 -21.37
N LEU A 107 1.94 6.89 -21.21
CA LEU A 107 2.58 6.07 -20.20
C LEU A 107 4.05 5.82 -20.53
N ARG A 108 4.35 5.56 -21.83
CA ARG A 108 5.73 5.44 -22.31
C ARG A 108 6.54 6.70 -21.99
N THR A 109 5.97 7.87 -22.27
CA THR A 109 6.59 9.17 -21.92
C THR A 109 6.76 9.34 -20.41
N ALA A 110 5.76 8.97 -19.61
CA ALA A 110 5.83 9.06 -18.15
C ALA A 110 6.94 8.16 -17.57
N LEU A 111 7.07 6.95 -18.08
CA LEU A 111 8.14 6.01 -17.67
C LEU A 111 9.52 6.51 -18.09
N ARG A 112 9.69 6.95 -19.33
CA ARG A 112 10.98 7.34 -19.87
C ARG A 112 11.46 8.70 -19.35
N ASP A 113 10.61 9.72 -19.41
CA ASP A 113 11.02 11.12 -19.27
C ASP A 113 10.64 11.73 -17.92
N THR A 114 9.47 11.33 -17.35
CA THR A 114 8.96 11.96 -16.13
C THR A 114 9.49 11.29 -14.88
N GLY A 115 9.80 10.00 -14.94
CA GLY A 115 10.34 9.26 -13.78
C GLY A 115 9.28 8.50 -12.98
N LEU A 116 8.15 8.12 -13.61
CA LEU A 116 7.06 7.36 -12.96
C LEU A 116 7.58 6.17 -12.14
N GLY A 117 7.06 6.02 -10.91
CA GLY A 117 7.50 5.01 -9.94
C GLY A 117 6.94 3.61 -10.19
N GLY A 118 5.74 3.51 -10.76
CA GLY A 118 5.14 2.20 -11.01
C GLY A 118 3.81 2.24 -11.75
N VAL A 119 3.33 1.04 -12.03
CA VAL A 119 2.02 0.79 -12.65
C VAL A 119 1.25 -0.28 -11.90
N ILE A 120 -0.08 -0.25 -12.01
CA ILE A 120 -0.97 -1.32 -11.56
C ILE A 120 -1.72 -1.91 -12.74
N LEU A 121 -1.81 -3.24 -12.81
CA LEU A 121 -2.46 -4.00 -13.87
C LEU A 121 -3.84 -4.47 -13.42
N PHE A 122 -4.80 -4.39 -14.34
CA PHE A 122 -6.16 -4.90 -14.17
C PHE A 122 -6.58 -5.79 -15.34
N ASP A 123 -7.45 -6.72 -15.07
CA ASP A 123 -8.08 -7.59 -16.08
C ASP A 123 -9.22 -6.86 -16.81
N ARG A 124 -10.05 -6.13 -16.05
CA ARG A 124 -11.25 -5.43 -16.55
C ARG A 124 -11.23 -3.94 -16.21
N ASP A 125 -11.88 -3.16 -17.04
CA ASP A 125 -12.13 -1.74 -16.82
C ASP A 125 -13.51 -1.55 -16.17
N GLN A 126 -13.56 -0.91 -15.01
CA GLN A 126 -14.82 -0.74 -14.27
C GLN A 126 -15.82 0.17 -14.99
N GLN A 127 -15.34 1.15 -15.77
CA GLN A 127 -16.23 2.09 -16.46
C GLN A 127 -16.85 1.48 -17.72
N THR A 128 -16.07 0.70 -18.46
CA THR A 128 -16.49 0.18 -19.78
C THR A 128 -16.90 -1.31 -19.73
N GLY A 129 -16.53 -2.02 -18.65
CA GLY A 129 -16.70 -3.48 -18.54
C GLY A 129 -15.77 -4.27 -19.47
N GLY A 130 -14.96 -3.59 -20.30
CA GLY A 130 -14.07 -4.22 -21.27
C GLY A 130 -12.78 -4.77 -20.66
N GLN A 131 -12.03 -5.54 -21.46
CA GLN A 131 -10.68 -6.02 -21.08
C GLN A 131 -9.71 -4.85 -20.98
N ARG A 132 -8.71 -4.98 -20.08
CA ARG A 132 -7.75 -3.91 -19.82
C ARG A 132 -6.31 -4.34 -20.13
N ASN A 133 -5.55 -4.77 -19.13
CA ASN A 133 -4.12 -5.02 -19.30
C ASN A 133 -3.79 -6.52 -19.45
N ILE A 134 -4.67 -7.41 -19.00
CA ILE A 134 -4.43 -8.83 -18.84
C ILE A 134 -5.25 -9.61 -19.84
N ARG A 135 -4.58 -10.41 -20.72
CA ARG A 135 -5.23 -11.23 -21.75
C ARG A 135 -4.70 -12.67 -21.78
N SER A 136 -3.41 -12.86 -21.53
CA SER A 136 -2.76 -14.17 -21.44
C SER A 136 -1.44 -14.04 -20.66
N PRO A 137 -0.87 -15.14 -20.16
CA PRO A 137 0.43 -15.12 -19.49
C PRO A 137 1.56 -14.58 -20.36
N GLU A 138 1.60 -14.92 -21.64
CA GLU A 138 2.59 -14.44 -22.58
C GLU A 138 2.47 -12.94 -22.84
N GLN A 139 1.24 -12.48 -23.12
CA GLN A 139 0.99 -11.05 -23.34
C GLN A 139 1.37 -10.20 -22.12
N VAL A 140 1.05 -10.66 -20.89
CA VAL A 140 1.42 -9.91 -19.67
C VAL A 140 2.94 -9.85 -19.52
N ARG A 141 3.67 -10.94 -19.76
CA ARG A 141 5.15 -10.94 -19.75
C ARG A 141 5.73 -9.93 -20.73
N THR A 142 5.22 -9.90 -21.96
CA THR A 142 5.64 -8.93 -22.99
C THR A 142 5.36 -7.51 -22.54
N LEU A 143 4.14 -7.22 -22.07
CA LEU A 143 3.77 -5.89 -21.55
C LEU A 143 4.69 -5.45 -20.42
N VAL A 144 4.97 -6.31 -19.44
CA VAL A 144 5.84 -5.99 -18.30
C VAL A 144 7.29 -5.76 -18.74
N SER A 145 7.77 -6.54 -19.71
CA SER A 145 9.09 -6.32 -20.32
C SER A 145 9.18 -4.95 -20.98
N ASP A 146 8.17 -4.56 -21.76
CA ASP A 146 8.12 -3.26 -22.44
C ASP A 146 8.04 -2.08 -21.46
N LEU A 147 7.26 -2.24 -20.38
CA LEU A 147 7.17 -1.25 -19.30
C LEU A 147 8.53 -1.01 -18.64
N ARG A 148 9.26 -2.08 -18.34
CA ARG A 148 10.61 -2.00 -17.77
C ARG A 148 11.63 -1.42 -18.74
N ALA A 149 11.58 -1.81 -20.01
CA ALA A 149 12.43 -1.26 -21.05
C ALA A 149 12.21 0.24 -21.22
N ALA A 150 10.95 0.71 -21.19
CA ALA A 150 10.63 2.13 -21.24
C ALA A 150 11.14 2.91 -20.02
N ALA A 151 11.23 2.29 -18.85
CA ALA A 151 11.81 2.91 -17.66
C ALA A 151 13.35 2.98 -17.68
N GLY A 152 13.99 2.30 -18.64
CA GLY A 152 15.46 2.24 -18.79
C GLY A 152 16.14 1.60 -17.58
N ASN A 153 17.16 2.25 -17.01
CA ASN A 153 17.90 1.73 -15.87
C ASN A 153 17.19 1.90 -14.51
N ARG A 154 15.97 2.49 -14.49
CA ARG A 154 15.21 2.64 -13.24
C ARG A 154 14.38 1.39 -12.98
N ARG A 155 14.44 0.89 -11.76
CA ARG A 155 13.48 -0.09 -11.30
C ARG A 155 12.16 0.59 -11.00
N ILE A 156 11.05 -0.04 -11.40
CA ILE A 156 9.67 0.41 -11.19
C ILE A 156 8.86 -0.68 -10.51
N PHE A 157 7.81 -0.29 -9.82
CA PHE A 157 6.78 -1.24 -9.39
C PHE A 157 5.91 -1.64 -10.59
N VAL A 158 5.69 -2.92 -10.75
CA VAL A 158 4.61 -3.48 -11.56
C VAL A 158 3.74 -4.25 -10.59
N SER A 159 2.56 -3.73 -10.31
CA SER A 159 1.70 -4.23 -9.25
C SER A 159 0.37 -4.78 -9.76
N VAL A 160 -0.28 -5.56 -8.92
CA VAL A 160 -1.60 -6.18 -9.17
C VAL A 160 -2.28 -6.49 -7.85
N ASP A 161 -3.63 -6.61 -7.85
CA ASP A 161 -4.40 -7.22 -6.77
C ASP A 161 -4.58 -8.71 -7.07
N GLN A 162 -3.78 -9.56 -6.47
CA GLN A 162 -3.87 -11.01 -6.60
C GLN A 162 -4.07 -11.62 -5.20
N GLU A 163 -5.28 -11.42 -4.65
CA GLU A 163 -5.66 -11.89 -3.32
C GLU A 163 -6.09 -13.36 -3.33
N GLY A 164 -6.65 -13.80 -4.43
CA GLY A 164 -7.40 -15.06 -4.55
C GLY A 164 -8.91 -14.84 -4.55
N GLY A 165 -9.67 -15.90 -4.77
CA GLY A 165 -11.14 -15.82 -4.81
C GLY A 165 -11.62 -14.82 -5.86
N ILE A 166 -12.50 -13.91 -5.44
CA ILE A 166 -13.13 -12.92 -6.33
C ILE A 166 -12.15 -11.80 -6.76
N VAL A 167 -11.12 -11.53 -5.96
CA VAL A 167 -10.09 -10.53 -6.31
C VAL A 167 -8.85 -11.24 -6.86
N THR A 168 -9.00 -11.75 -8.07
CA THR A 168 -7.97 -12.49 -8.81
C THR A 168 -7.87 -11.94 -10.22
N ARG A 169 -6.88 -11.06 -10.47
CA ARG A 169 -6.72 -10.43 -11.80
C ARG A 169 -6.10 -11.39 -12.82
N LEU A 170 -5.09 -12.14 -12.37
CA LEU A 170 -4.48 -13.22 -13.15
C LEU A 170 -5.30 -14.50 -12.94
N SER A 171 -6.43 -14.61 -13.64
CA SER A 171 -7.45 -15.62 -13.43
C SER A 171 -7.48 -16.69 -14.54
N PRO A 172 -8.16 -17.84 -14.36
CA PRO A 172 -8.33 -18.86 -15.38
C PRO A 172 -8.95 -18.37 -16.69
N ALA A 173 -9.77 -17.30 -16.62
CA ALA A 173 -10.34 -16.67 -17.82
C ALA A 173 -9.27 -16.12 -18.79
N TYR A 174 -8.06 -15.89 -18.29
CA TYR A 174 -6.91 -15.41 -19.06
C TYR A 174 -5.76 -16.42 -19.12
N GLY A 175 -6.02 -17.71 -18.82
CA GLY A 175 -5.05 -18.78 -18.90
C GLY A 175 -4.08 -18.89 -17.71
N PHE A 176 -4.39 -18.26 -16.58
CA PHE A 176 -3.65 -18.40 -15.33
C PHE A 176 -4.27 -19.47 -14.42
N PRO A 177 -3.54 -19.97 -13.42
CA PRO A 177 -4.09 -20.92 -12.45
C PRO A 177 -5.25 -20.35 -11.65
N ALA A 178 -6.19 -21.21 -11.22
CA ALA A 178 -7.22 -20.85 -10.24
C ALA A 178 -6.58 -20.64 -8.86
N VAL A 179 -7.07 -19.65 -8.11
CA VAL A 179 -6.58 -19.30 -6.77
C VAL A 179 -7.77 -19.28 -5.81
N ALA A 180 -7.70 -20.07 -4.74
CA ALA A 180 -8.73 -20.10 -3.68
C ALA A 180 -8.78 -18.75 -2.94
N SER A 181 -9.90 -18.45 -2.29
CA SER A 181 -10.08 -17.24 -1.48
C SER A 181 -9.23 -17.30 -0.19
N GLU A 182 -8.92 -16.14 0.38
CA GLU A 182 -8.28 -16.07 1.70
C GLU A 182 -9.15 -16.75 2.78
N ALA A 183 -10.49 -16.65 2.70
CA ALA A 183 -11.39 -17.33 3.62
C ALA A 183 -11.31 -18.87 3.52
N ASP A 184 -11.12 -19.43 2.32
CA ASP A 184 -10.90 -20.86 2.15
C ASP A 184 -9.58 -21.30 2.78
N ILE A 185 -8.52 -20.51 2.58
CA ILE A 185 -7.18 -20.76 3.11
C ILE A 185 -7.15 -20.62 4.63
N GLY A 186 -7.85 -19.64 5.18
CA GLY A 186 -7.94 -19.40 6.63
C GLY A 186 -8.54 -20.56 7.44
N ARG A 187 -9.34 -21.43 6.79
CA ARG A 187 -9.89 -22.66 7.37
C ARG A 187 -8.91 -23.85 7.33
N GLY A 188 -7.79 -23.69 6.65
CA GLY A 188 -6.79 -24.74 6.45
C GLY A 188 -5.63 -24.68 7.45
N THR A 189 -4.47 -25.13 7.00
CA THR A 189 -3.22 -25.12 7.76
C THR A 189 -2.23 -24.08 7.23
N VAL A 190 -1.27 -23.67 8.06
CA VAL A 190 -0.18 -22.77 7.66
C VAL A 190 0.63 -23.35 6.48
N ALA A 191 0.82 -24.69 6.45
CA ALA A 191 1.49 -25.36 5.35
C ALA A 191 0.69 -25.25 4.03
N ALA A 192 -0.64 -25.35 4.08
CA ALA A 192 -1.52 -25.13 2.94
C ALA A 192 -1.47 -23.68 2.47
N ALA A 193 -1.50 -22.71 3.40
CA ALA A 193 -1.36 -21.28 3.09
C ALA A 193 -0.03 -20.98 2.40
N ARG A 194 1.07 -21.57 2.87
CA ARG A 194 2.39 -21.42 2.22
C ARG A 194 2.42 -21.99 0.80
N THR A 195 1.80 -23.15 0.58
CA THR A 195 1.71 -23.77 -0.75
C THR A 195 0.87 -22.92 -1.70
N TRP A 196 -0.28 -22.43 -1.23
CA TRP A 196 -1.15 -21.51 -1.94
C TRP A 196 -0.42 -20.20 -2.29
N GLY A 197 0.24 -19.56 -1.28
CA GLY A 197 1.04 -18.36 -1.49
C GLY A 197 2.17 -18.54 -2.50
N ARG A 198 2.85 -19.73 -2.54
CA ARG A 198 3.85 -20.05 -3.57
C ARG A 198 3.25 -20.12 -4.96
N GLY A 199 2.05 -20.64 -5.11
CA GLY A 199 1.33 -20.67 -6.39
C GLY A 199 1.08 -19.25 -6.92
N ILE A 200 0.60 -18.33 -6.06
CA ILE A 200 0.43 -16.93 -6.40
C ILE A 200 1.78 -16.29 -6.75
N ALA A 201 2.74 -16.37 -5.84
CA ALA A 201 4.06 -15.74 -5.97
C ALA A 201 4.80 -16.17 -7.24
N SER A 202 4.79 -17.48 -7.56
CA SER A 202 5.39 -18.02 -8.79
C SER A 202 4.70 -17.49 -10.04
N THR A 203 3.38 -17.38 -10.03
CA THR A 203 2.60 -16.80 -11.15
C THR A 203 2.96 -15.34 -11.38
N LEU A 204 3.06 -14.54 -10.31
CA LEU A 204 3.44 -13.13 -10.37
C LEU A 204 4.87 -12.95 -10.87
N ALA A 205 5.81 -13.70 -10.32
CA ALA A 205 7.22 -13.66 -10.72
C ALA A 205 7.40 -14.06 -12.19
N ALA A 206 6.71 -15.11 -12.65
CA ALA A 206 6.72 -15.54 -14.05
C ALA A 206 6.14 -14.49 -15.01
N ALA A 207 5.18 -13.70 -14.56
CA ALA A 207 4.63 -12.55 -15.28
C ALA A 207 5.52 -11.30 -15.20
N GLY A 208 6.57 -11.32 -14.36
CA GLY A 208 7.45 -10.19 -14.11
C GLY A 208 6.83 -9.12 -13.16
N ILE A 209 5.77 -9.43 -12.44
CA ILE A 209 5.16 -8.56 -11.44
C ILE A 209 5.98 -8.63 -10.16
N ASN A 210 6.26 -7.49 -9.51
CA ASN A 210 7.14 -7.40 -8.35
C ASN A 210 6.48 -6.80 -7.09
N LEU A 211 5.19 -6.45 -7.17
CA LEU A 211 4.42 -5.99 -6.03
C LEU A 211 3.00 -6.57 -6.09
N ASN A 212 2.59 -7.27 -5.04
CA ASN A 212 1.22 -7.74 -4.86
C ASN A 212 0.50 -6.87 -3.82
N PHE A 213 -0.67 -6.33 -4.14
CA PHE A 213 -1.55 -5.71 -3.16
C PHE A 213 -2.37 -6.79 -2.43
N ALA A 214 -1.67 -7.67 -1.74
CA ALA A 214 -2.10 -8.74 -0.84
C ALA A 214 -0.94 -9.06 0.13
N PRO A 215 -1.20 -9.67 1.30
CA PRO A 215 -2.49 -10.22 1.77
C PRO A 215 -3.44 -9.17 2.33
N VAL A 216 -4.75 -9.50 2.34
CA VAL A 216 -5.74 -8.79 3.15
C VAL A 216 -5.63 -9.29 4.58
N VAL A 217 -5.28 -8.39 5.50
CA VAL A 217 -5.16 -8.71 6.94
C VAL A 217 -6.29 -8.10 7.77
N ASP A 218 -7.32 -7.58 7.10
CA ASP A 218 -8.57 -7.19 7.73
C ASP A 218 -9.25 -8.41 8.35
N LEU A 219 -9.77 -8.25 9.57
CA LEU A 219 -10.48 -9.34 10.27
C LEU A 219 -11.89 -9.51 9.72
N ASP A 220 -12.37 -10.75 9.58
CA ASP A 220 -13.77 -11.05 9.26
C ASP A 220 -14.67 -10.87 10.51
N VAL A 221 -14.67 -9.67 11.08
CA VAL A 221 -15.53 -9.33 12.25
C VAL A 221 -16.97 -9.01 11.85
N ASN A 222 -17.22 -8.76 10.57
CA ASN A 222 -18.53 -8.60 9.98
C ASN A 222 -18.64 -9.46 8.71
N PRO A 223 -19.16 -10.70 8.80
CA PRO A 223 -19.29 -11.58 7.64
C PRO A 223 -20.16 -11.00 6.50
N ASN A 224 -20.97 -9.97 6.79
CA ASN A 224 -21.77 -9.25 5.80
C ASN A 224 -21.10 -7.97 5.31
N SER A 225 -19.84 -7.73 5.68
CA SER A 225 -19.09 -6.57 5.15
C SER A 225 -19.00 -6.64 3.63
N PRO A 226 -19.57 -5.65 2.90
CA PRO A 226 -19.53 -5.64 1.44
C PRO A 226 -18.12 -5.39 0.87
N ALA A 227 -17.15 -5.07 1.74
CA ALA A 227 -15.76 -4.87 1.37
C ALA A 227 -14.90 -6.11 1.65
N ILE A 228 -15.18 -6.86 2.69
CA ILE A 228 -14.33 -7.94 3.20
C ILE A 228 -15.09 -9.26 3.33
N GLY A 229 -15.91 -9.46 4.38
CA GLY A 229 -16.51 -10.75 4.72
C GLY A 229 -17.40 -11.33 3.63
N ALA A 230 -18.34 -10.54 3.07
CA ALA A 230 -19.24 -10.98 2.00
C ALA A 230 -18.52 -11.33 0.68
N LEU A 231 -17.23 -11.03 0.58
CA LEU A 231 -16.38 -11.29 -0.59
C LEU A 231 -15.29 -12.35 -0.32
N ASP A 232 -15.32 -13.01 0.83
CA ASP A 232 -14.34 -14.02 1.25
C ASP A 232 -12.88 -13.50 1.21
N ARG A 233 -12.67 -12.20 1.49
CA ARG A 233 -11.38 -11.51 1.42
C ARG A 233 -10.61 -11.48 2.74
N SER A 234 -10.94 -12.28 3.73
CA SER A 234 -10.26 -12.35 5.01
C SER A 234 -9.99 -13.79 5.40
N PHE A 235 -8.81 -14.05 5.94
CA PHE A 235 -8.48 -15.40 6.44
C PHE A 235 -9.34 -15.81 7.64
N SER A 236 -9.72 -14.89 8.53
CA SER A 236 -10.47 -15.21 9.74
C SER A 236 -10.92 -13.96 10.51
N ALA A 237 -11.86 -14.15 11.44
CA ALA A 237 -12.15 -13.19 12.50
C ALA A 237 -11.12 -13.25 13.65
N ASP A 238 -10.29 -14.31 13.73
CA ASP A 238 -9.23 -14.43 14.74
C ASP A 238 -7.90 -13.82 14.23
N PRO A 239 -7.37 -12.78 14.92
CA PRO A 239 -6.10 -12.17 14.56
C PRO A 239 -4.93 -13.14 14.52
N ALA A 240 -4.95 -14.22 15.33
CA ALA A 240 -3.86 -15.19 15.35
C ALA A 240 -3.81 -15.96 14.01
N VAL A 241 -4.97 -16.44 13.56
CA VAL A 241 -5.09 -17.12 12.26
C VAL A 241 -4.67 -16.19 11.12
N VAL A 242 -5.17 -14.94 11.09
CA VAL A 242 -4.80 -13.97 10.05
C VAL A 242 -3.29 -13.75 9.99
N VAL A 243 -2.65 -13.59 11.15
CA VAL A 243 -1.19 -13.39 11.24
C VAL A 243 -0.41 -14.60 10.70
N GLU A 244 -0.80 -15.81 11.09
CA GLU A 244 -0.12 -17.04 10.65
C GLU A 244 -0.25 -17.28 9.16
N MET A 245 -1.45 -17.12 8.61
CA MET A 245 -1.73 -17.32 7.18
C MET A 245 -1.06 -16.24 6.33
N ALA A 246 -1.18 -14.97 6.71
CA ALA A 246 -0.52 -13.86 6.02
C ALA A 246 1.01 -13.99 6.06
N ALA A 247 1.59 -14.36 7.20
CA ALA A 247 3.04 -14.58 7.30
C ALA A 247 3.53 -15.70 6.38
N ALA A 248 2.75 -16.77 6.22
CA ALA A 248 3.07 -17.87 5.30
C ALA A 248 3.02 -17.42 3.84
N GLU A 249 2.03 -16.62 3.46
CA GLU A 249 1.92 -16.03 2.12
C GLU A 249 3.08 -15.06 1.82
N ILE A 250 3.37 -14.13 2.74
CA ILE A 250 4.47 -13.16 2.60
C ILE A 250 5.81 -13.88 2.44
N ALA A 251 6.06 -14.91 3.26
CA ALA A 251 7.28 -15.70 3.15
C ALA A 251 7.42 -16.35 1.76
N ALA A 252 6.32 -16.86 1.18
CA ALA A 252 6.31 -17.45 -0.14
C ALA A 252 6.60 -16.41 -1.26
N HIS A 253 6.06 -15.20 -1.14
CA HIS A 253 6.33 -14.11 -2.08
C HIS A 253 7.79 -13.65 -2.03
N ARG A 254 8.38 -13.57 -0.82
CA ARG A 254 9.79 -13.21 -0.63
C ARG A 254 10.77 -14.21 -1.25
N GLU A 255 10.41 -15.51 -1.30
CA GLU A 255 11.21 -16.55 -1.96
C GLU A 255 11.49 -16.25 -3.44
N VAL A 256 10.61 -15.49 -4.10
CA VAL A 256 10.72 -15.12 -5.53
C VAL A 256 10.85 -13.61 -5.74
N HIS A 257 11.20 -12.85 -4.70
CA HIS A 257 11.40 -11.39 -4.74
C HIS A 257 10.18 -10.58 -5.20
N VAL A 258 8.97 -11.02 -4.88
CA VAL A 258 7.74 -10.26 -5.01
C VAL A 258 7.40 -9.64 -3.66
N LEU A 259 7.24 -8.32 -3.62
CA LEU A 259 6.82 -7.61 -2.42
C LEU A 259 5.31 -7.78 -2.20
N THR A 260 4.92 -7.77 -0.93
CA THR A 260 3.53 -7.88 -0.49
C THR A 260 3.05 -6.60 0.18
N THR A 261 1.74 -6.41 0.28
CA THR A 261 1.13 -5.23 0.87
C THR A 261 0.05 -5.62 1.86
N LEU A 262 0.26 -5.35 3.14
CA LEU A 262 -0.77 -5.53 4.17
C LEU A 262 -1.87 -4.50 4.00
N LYS A 263 -3.15 -4.92 3.93
CA LYS A 263 -4.28 -4.02 3.70
C LYS A 263 -5.53 -4.43 4.45
N HIS A 264 -6.39 -3.47 4.79
CA HIS A 264 -6.33 -2.02 4.58
C HIS A 264 -6.18 -1.32 5.93
N PHE A 265 -5.02 -0.76 6.23
CA PHE A 265 -4.76 -0.12 7.52
C PHE A 265 -5.74 1.05 7.77
N PRO A 266 -6.36 1.19 8.96
CA PRO A 266 -6.14 0.50 10.24
C PRO A 266 -7.09 -0.69 10.49
N GLY A 267 -7.61 -1.33 9.46
CA GLY A 267 -8.61 -2.39 9.48
C GLY A 267 -9.98 -1.88 9.03
N ILE A 268 -10.60 -2.60 8.08
CA ILE A 268 -11.92 -2.29 7.53
C ILE A 268 -12.90 -3.48 7.58
N GLY A 269 -12.53 -4.55 8.30
CA GLY A 269 -13.35 -5.76 8.40
C GLY A 269 -14.73 -5.54 9.01
N SER A 270 -14.85 -4.54 9.89
CA SER A 270 -16.13 -4.14 10.51
C SER A 270 -17.00 -3.23 9.64
N SER A 271 -16.55 -2.87 8.42
CA SER A 271 -17.26 -1.95 7.54
C SER A 271 -18.61 -2.50 7.08
N THR A 272 -19.61 -1.60 6.97
CA THR A 272 -20.92 -1.85 6.38
C THR A 272 -21.07 -1.25 4.97
N THR A 273 -19.99 -0.64 4.45
CA THR A 273 -19.95 0.01 3.13
C THR A 273 -18.63 -0.33 2.46
N ASN A 274 -18.61 -0.47 1.13
CA ASN A 274 -17.38 -0.62 0.37
C ASN A 274 -16.82 0.77 0.02
N THR A 275 -15.55 1.01 0.35
CA THR A 275 -14.83 2.28 0.12
C THR A 275 -14.72 2.67 -1.34
N ASP A 276 -14.77 1.70 -2.26
CA ASP A 276 -14.77 1.94 -3.70
C ASP A 276 -16.00 2.75 -4.15
N PHE A 277 -17.15 2.54 -3.51
CA PHE A 277 -18.42 3.13 -3.93
C PHE A 277 -18.93 4.24 -3.02
N GLY A 278 -18.36 4.40 -1.84
CA GLY A 278 -18.78 5.41 -0.88
C GLY A 278 -17.90 5.53 0.35
N VAL A 279 -18.24 6.46 1.22
CA VAL A 279 -17.54 6.65 2.49
C VAL A 279 -17.89 5.50 3.44
N ALA A 280 -16.89 4.72 3.83
CA ALA A 280 -17.03 3.70 4.87
C ALA A 280 -16.69 4.32 6.23
N ASP A 281 -17.70 4.55 7.06
CA ASP A 281 -17.53 5.05 8.44
C ASP A 281 -17.62 3.87 9.42
N VAL A 282 -16.49 3.50 9.98
CA VAL A 282 -16.36 2.40 10.96
C VAL A 282 -16.30 2.91 12.41
N THR A 283 -16.58 4.17 12.65
CA THR A 283 -16.44 4.79 13.98
C THR A 283 -17.14 4.02 15.10
N LYS A 284 -18.28 3.42 14.81
CA LYS A 284 -19.09 2.68 15.81
C LYS A 284 -18.80 1.17 15.85
N THR A 285 -18.19 0.62 14.83
CA THR A 285 -18.00 -0.84 14.65
C THR A 285 -16.55 -1.26 14.85
N TRP A 286 -15.62 -0.40 14.50
CA TRP A 286 -14.19 -0.67 14.60
C TRP A 286 -13.73 -0.77 16.06
N THR A 287 -12.86 -1.74 16.32
CA THR A 287 -12.17 -1.91 17.59
C THR A 287 -10.66 -2.03 17.39
N ARG A 288 -9.88 -1.76 18.44
CA ARG A 288 -8.43 -1.90 18.41
C ARG A 288 -7.95 -3.33 18.07
N ARG A 289 -8.83 -4.32 18.13
CA ARG A 289 -8.54 -5.69 17.71
C ARG A 289 -8.19 -5.76 16.22
N GLU A 290 -8.78 -4.88 15.40
CA GLU A 290 -8.48 -4.83 13.95
C GLU A 290 -7.05 -4.35 13.64
N LEU A 291 -6.35 -3.73 14.59
CA LEU A 291 -4.92 -3.39 14.49
C LEU A 291 -3.99 -4.58 14.76
N GLU A 292 -4.46 -5.64 15.41
CA GLU A 292 -3.59 -6.73 15.88
C GLU A 292 -2.81 -7.42 14.76
N PRO A 293 -3.39 -7.76 13.59
CA PRO A 293 -2.61 -8.35 12.51
C PRO A 293 -1.48 -7.45 12.05
N PHE A 294 -1.74 -6.15 11.85
CA PHE A 294 -0.72 -5.18 11.44
C PHE A 294 0.39 -5.09 12.49
N ARG A 295 0.02 -4.88 13.77
CA ARG A 295 0.98 -4.77 14.87
C ARG A 295 1.90 -5.99 14.94
N ARG A 296 1.33 -7.20 14.92
CA ARG A 296 2.11 -8.44 15.06
C ARG A 296 3.01 -8.70 13.86
N LEU A 297 2.54 -8.45 12.63
CA LEU A 297 3.34 -8.60 11.41
C LEU A 297 4.45 -7.56 11.29
N ILE A 298 4.22 -6.31 11.75
CA ILE A 298 5.25 -5.27 11.84
C ILE A 298 6.32 -5.68 12.87
N GLN A 299 5.93 -6.08 14.08
CA GLN A 299 6.85 -6.50 15.14
C GLN A 299 7.68 -7.74 14.75
N ALA A 300 7.12 -8.63 13.96
CA ALA A 300 7.83 -9.80 13.43
C ALA A 300 8.77 -9.47 12.25
N GLY A 301 8.80 -8.22 11.76
CA GLY A 301 9.58 -7.84 10.56
C GLY A 301 9.09 -8.50 9.27
N THR A 302 7.83 -8.93 9.25
CA THR A 302 7.25 -9.69 8.13
C THR A 302 6.63 -8.78 7.07
N ALA A 303 6.19 -7.56 7.40
CA ALA A 303 5.59 -6.63 6.46
C ALA A 303 6.61 -6.10 5.43
N ASP A 304 6.18 -5.93 4.15
CA ASP A 304 6.98 -5.29 3.10
C ASP A 304 6.46 -3.88 2.78
N VAL A 305 5.15 -3.75 2.55
CA VAL A 305 4.44 -2.48 2.30
C VAL A 305 3.13 -2.50 3.10
N ILE A 306 2.62 -1.34 3.48
CA ILE A 306 1.30 -1.22 4.12
C ILE A 306 0.43 -0.27 3.30
N MET A 307 -0.82 -0.67 3.01
CA MET A 307 -1.79 0.17 2.33
C MET A 307 -2.72 0.83 3.35
N ALA A 308 -2.77 2.16 3.33
CA ALA A 308 -3.70 2.94 4.13
C ALA A 308 -5.07 3.04 3.42
N GLY A 309 -6.11 2.50 4.04
CA GLY A 309 -7.46 2.45 3.49
C GLY A 309 -8.21 3.79 3.55
N HIS A 310 -9.25 3.93 2.72
CA HIS A 310 -10.11 5.12 2.67
C HIS A 310 -11.27 5.05 3.67
N VAL A 311 -10.99 4.61 4.89
CA VAL A 311 -11.99 4.43 5.93
C VAL A 311 -12.03 5.62 6.88
N VAL A 312 -13.23 6.09 7.23
CA VAL A 312 -13.45 7.09 8.27
C VAL A 312 -13.57 6.38 9.61
N ASN A 313 -12.74 6.77 10.56
CA ASN A 313 -12.81 6.34 11.96
C ASN A 313 -12.57 7.53 12.88
N ARG A 314 -13.65 8.10 13.41
CA ARG A 314 -13.59 9.29 14.27
C ARG A 314 -13.00 9.05 15.66
N GLN A 315 -12.77 7.77 16.01
CA GLN A 315 -11.98 7.43 17.19
C GLN A 315 -10.48 7.71 16.98
N LEU A 316 -10.02 7.77 15.72
CA LEU A 316 -8.61 7.99 15.35
C LEU A 316 -8.37 9.38 14.75
N ASP A 317 -9.29 9.87 13.90
CA ASP A 317 -9.26 11.21 13.32
C ASP A 317 -10.69 11.71 13.09
N LEU A 318 -11.02 12.87 13.66
CA LEU A 318 -12.38 13.45 13.60
C LEU A 318 -12.77 13.91 12.19
N HIS A 319 -11.79 14.19 11.32
CA HIS A 319 -12.02 14.98 10.11
C HIS A 319 -11.60 14.25 8.81
N ARG A 320 -10.71 13.25 8.89
CA ARG A 320 -10.07 12.67 7.70
C ARG A 320 -10.18 11.15 7.69
N PRO A 321 -10.34 10.56 6.50
CA PRO A 321 -10.17 9.12 6.34
C PRO A 321 -8.72 8.71 6.61
N ALA A 322 -8.51 7.46 6.96
CA ALA A 322 -7.22 6.95 7.42
C ALA A 322 -6.06 7.27 6.47
N SER A 323 -6.26 7.11 5.16
CA SER A 323 -5.24 7.39 4.14
C SER A 323 -4.83 8.87 4.03
N LEU A 324 -5.66 9.81 4.48
CA LEU A 324 -5.37 11.24 4.47
C LEU A 324 -5.05 11.80 5.87
N SER A 325 -4.98 10.93 6.87
CA SER A 325 -4.85 11.31 8.28
C SER A 325 -3.42 11.16 8.79
N LYS A 326 -2.82 12.27 9.21
CA LYS A 326 -1.54 12.25 9.92
C LYS A 326 -1.63 11.51 11.26
N ALA A 327 -2.78 11.60 11.95
CA ALA A 327 -3.01 10.86 13.18
C ALA A 327 -2.94 9.33 12.96
N VAL A 328 -3.43 8.85 11.81
CA VAL A 328 -3.43 7.42 11.49
C VAL A 328 -2.08 6.99 10.88
N VAL A 329 -1.60 7.64 9.83
CA VAL A 329 -0.40 7.17 9.12
C VAL A 329 0.88 7.52 9.86
N THR A 330 1.03 8.79 10.32
CA THR A 330 2.28 9.19 11.00
C THR A 330 2.27 8.79 12.47
N ASN A 331 1.22 9.14 13.23
CA ASN A 331 1.28 8.94 14.67
C ASN A 331 1.01 7.48 15.04
N LEU A 332 -0.10 6.89 14.59
CA LEU A 332 -0.45 5.51 14.95
C LEU A 332 0.46 4.50 14.22
N LEU A 333 0.52 4.52 12.87
CA LEU A 333 1.24 3.47 12.14
C LEU A 333 2.76 3.60 12.31
N ARG A 334 3.32 4.80 12.09
CA ARG A 334 4.77 5.00 12.19
C ARG A 334 5.24 5.20 13.63
N GLY A 335 4.51 5.98 14.44
CA GLY A 335 4.85 6.28 15.83
C GLY A 335 4.57 5.10 16.75
N ASP A 336 3.30 4.73 16.92
CA ASP A 336 2.90 3.76 17.94
C ASP A 336 3.22 2.31 17.53
N LEU A 337 3.02 1.95 16.24
CA LEU A 337 3.32 0.60 15.75
C LEU A 337 4.76 0.43 15.23
N GLY A 338 5.52 1.52 15.11
CA GLY A 338 6.94 1.49 14.74
C GLY A 338 7.22 1.18 13.27
N TRP A 339 6.27 1.40 12.35
CA TRP A 339 6.46 1.10 10.93
C TRP A 339 7.42 2.06 10.24
N THR A 340 8.51 1.55 9.69
CA THR A 340 9.55 2.34 8.99
C THR A 340 9.55 2.15 7.47
N GLY A 341 8.86 1.13 6.97
CA GLY A 341 8.77 0.81 5.55
C GLY A 341 7.82 1.73 4.77
N PRO A 342 7.62 1.46 3.46
CA PRO A 342 6.72 2.22 2.61
C PRO A 342 5.26 2.09 3.04
N VAL A 343 4.52 3.19 2.86
CA VAL A 343 3.06 3.21 2.95
C VAL A 343 2.51 3.67 1.61
N VAL A 344 1.60 2.88 1.03
CA VAL A 344 0.84 3.22 -0.17
C VAL A 344 -0.58 3.63 0.22
N THR A 345 -1.16 4.60 -0.48
CA THR A 345 -2.60 4.89 -0.34
C THR A 345 -3.41 3.80 -1.03
N ASP A 346 -4.65 3.59 -0.60
CA ASP A 346 -5.67 3.04 -1.47
C ASP A 346 -5.92 3.99 -2.67
N ASP A 347 -6.77 3.62 -3.65
CA ASP A 347 -6.97 4.42 -4.88
C ASP A 347 -7.49 5.83 -4.60
N LEU A 348 -6.64 6.85 -4.78
CA LEU A 348 -7.00 8.25 -4.56
C LEU A 348 -8.09 8.78 -5.50
N GLN A 349 -8.48 8.01 -6.51
CA GLN A 349 -9.61 8.31 -7.40
C GLN A 349 -10.91 7.63 -6.94
N ALA A 350 -10.89 6.92 -5.81
CA ALA A 350 -12.11 6.34 -5.22
C ALA A 350 -13.14 7.41 -4.87
N ALA A 351 -14.42 7.08 -5.06
CA ALA A 351 -15.52 8.03 -4.85
C ALA A 351 -15.57 8.59 -3.42
N ALA A 352 -15.08 7.82 -2.43
CA ALA A 352 -14.97 8.27 -1.04
C ALA A 352 -14.02 9.46 -0.84
N ILE A 353 -13.02 9.60 -1.72
CA ILE A 353 -11.98 10.63 -1.63
C ILE A 353 -12.28 11.79 -2.57
N ASP A 354 -12.49 11.50 -3.85
CA ASP A 354 -12.61 12.53 -4.90
C ASP A 354 -13.77 13.50 -4.63
N LYS A 355 -14.93 12.98 -4.18
CA LYS A 355 -16.11 13.80 -3.86
C LYS A 355 -15.96 14.64 -2.59
N ALA A 356 -15.18 14.16 -1.61
CA ALA A 356 -15.08 14.79 -0.31
C ALA A 356 -13.96 15.84 -0.22
N PHE A 357 -12.84 15.61 -0.91
CA PHE A 357 -11.63 16.43 -0.77
C PHE A 357 -11.20 17.09 -2.08
N GLY A 358 -11.63 16.57 -3.24
CA GLY A 358 -11.10 16.96 -4.54
C GLY A 358 -9.67 16.44 -4.78
N PHE A 359 -9.29 16.32 -6.04
CA PHE A 359 -8.06 15.65 -6.45
C PHE A 359 -6.78 16.27 -5.87
N ALA A 360 -6.61 17.60 -6.00
CA ALA A 360 -5.36 18.26 -5.59
C ALA A 360 -5.11 18.18 -4.08
N ASP A 361 -6.16 18.44 -3.29
CA ASP A 361 -6.06 18.40 -1.83
C ASP A 361 -5.85 16.98 -1.34
N ALA A 362 -6.54 15.99 -1.90
CA ALA A 362 -6.37 14.58 -1.53
C ALA A 362 -4.92 14.11 -1.72
N VAL A 363 -4.30 14.44 -2.85
CA VAL A 363 -2.91 14.09 -3.17
C VAL A 363 -1.93 14.72 -2.18
N VAL A 364 -2.09 16.01 -1.88
CA VAL A 364 -1.23 16.74 -0.93
C VAL A 364 -1.42 16.23 0.49
N LEU A 365 -2.67 16.02 0.91
CA LEU A 365 -3.01 15.49 2.23
C LEU A 365 -2.45 14.07 2.43
N ALA A 366 -2.58 13.20 1.42
CA ALA A 366 -2.07 11.83 1.49
C ALA A 366 -0.55 11.81 1.73
N LEU A 367 0.22 12.57 0.96
CA LEU A 367 1.67 12.66 1.14
C LEU A 367 2.03 13.33 2.50
N GLY A 368 1.30 14.38 2.87
CA GLY A 368 1.44 15.06 4.16
C GLY A 368 1.07 14.20 5.36
N ALA A 369 0.16 13.24 5.20
CA ALA A 369 -0.21 12.27 6.23
C ALA A 369 0.91 11.27 6.55
N GLY A 370 1.87 11.08 5.65
CA GLY A 370 2.98 10.14 5.85
C GLY A 370 3.00 8.96 4.88
N ASN A 371 2.10 8.91 3.88
CA ASN A 371 2.20 7.93 2.80
C ASN A 371 3.42 8.23 1.93
N ASP A 372 4.00 7.21 1.32
CA ASP A 372 5.16 7.31 0.44
C ASP A 372 4.81 7.04 -1.02
N LEU A 373 3.81 6.21 -1.26
CA LEU A 373 3.30 5.87 -2.59
C LEU A 373 1.84 6.32 -2.72
N LEU A 374 1.52 6.91 -3.86
CA LEU A 374 0.21 7.41 -4.21
C LEU A 374 -0.35 6.54 -5.34
N LEU A 375 -1.45 5.82 -5.07
CA LEU A 375 -2.10 4.95 -6.03
C LEU A 375 -3.19 5.71 -6.79
N PHE A 376 -3.14 5.62 -8.11
CA PHE A 376 -4.16 6.10 -9.05
C PHE A 376 -4.55 4.96 -9.98
N ALA A 377 -5.57 4.19 -9.61
CA ALA A 377 -5.95 2.98 -10.34
C ALA A 377 -6.55 3.27 -11.73
N ASN A 378 -7.03 4.48 -11.96
CA ASN A 378 -7.71 4.85 -13.22
C ASN A 378 -8.88 3.89 -13.54
N GLN A 379 -9.58 3.41 -12.50
CA GLN A 379 -10.68 2.46 -12.61
C GLN A 379 -12.05 3.16 -12.53
N GLN A 380 -12.30 3.90 -11.45
CA GLN A 380 -13.56 4.62 -11.26
C GLN A 380 -13.59 5.94 -12.03
N SER A 381 -12.44 6.52 -12.25
CA SER A 381 -12.22 7.72 -13.08
C SER A 381 -10.97 7.50 -13.91
N TYR A 382 -11.09 7.60 -15.26
CA TYR A 382 -9.93 7.45 -16.14
C TYR A 382 -9.38 8.80 -16.59
N ASP A 383 -8.17 9.11 -16.12
CA ASP A 383 -7.48 10.36 -16.45
C ASP A 383 -6.04 10.10 -16.93
N PRO A 384 -5.75 10.16 -18.22
CA PRO A 384 -4.39 9.99 -18.75
C PRO A 384 -3.44 11.14 -18.35
N LYS A 385 -3.95 12.25 -17.79
CA LYS A 385 -3.18 13.40 -17.30
C LYS A 385 -2.95 13.35 -15.78
N VAL A 386 -3.37 12.30 -15.11
CA VAL A 386 -3.32 12.18 -13.64
C VAL A 386 -1.92 12.43 -13.08
N ILE A 387 -0.86 11.93 -13.74
CA ILE A 387 0.54 12.11 -13.32
C ILE A 387 0.92 13.60 -13.30
N GLY A 388 0.65 14.32 -14.39
CA GLY A 388 0.96 15.75 -14.49
C GLY A 388 0.21 16.56 -13.45
N ARG A 389 -1.10 16.28 -13.27
CA ARG A 389 -1.94 16.94 -12.27
C ARG A 389 -1.43 16.73 -10.85
N ALA A 390 -1.05 15.50 -10.50
CA ALA A 390 -0.52 15.19 -9.18
C ALA A 390 0.85 15.84 -8.94
N ILE A 391 1.75 15.83 -9.93
CA ILE A 391 3.03 16.54 -9.86
C ILE A 391 2.80 18.04 -9.63
N ASP A 392 1.89 18.67 -10.37
CA ASP A 392 1.62 20.10 -10.25
C ASP A 392 1.01 20.46 -8.88
N ALA A 393 0.09 19.64 -8.38
CA ALA A 393 -0.49 19.82 -7.04
C ALA A 393 0.57 19.77 -5.94
N ILE A 394 1.41 18.72 -5.92
CA ILE A 394 2.46 18.56 -4.90
C ILE A 394 3.53 19.64 -5.04
N ALA A 395 4.01 19.92 -6.26
CA ALA A 395 5.02 20.95 -6.49
C ALA A 395 4.54 22.35 -6.09
N THR A 396 3.24 22.66 -6.33
CA THR A 396 2.61 23.90 -5.88
C THR A 396 2.51 23.95 -4.36
N ALA A 397 2.13 22.85 -3.70
CA ALA A 397 2.08 22.78 -2.24
C ALA A 397 3.47 22.96 -1.62
N VAL A 398 4.52 22.40 -2.22
CA VAL A 398 5.91 22.62 -1.78
C VAL A 398 6.32 24.09 -1.95
N LYS A 399 6.07 24.69 -3.12
CA LYS A 399 6.34 26.09 -3.38
C LYS A 399 5.65 27.02 -2.37
N ASN A 400 4.42 26.71 -2.02
CA ASN A 400 3.60 27.49 -1.07
C ASN A 400 3.85 27.11 0.40
N LYS A 401 4.79 26.22 0.69
CA LYS A 401 5.14 25.73 2.04
C LYS A 401 4.01 25.01 2.80
N HIS A 402 3.00 24.51 2.08
CA HIS A 402 1.97 23.63 2.63
C HIS A 402 2.46 22.20 2.81
N LEU A 403 3.50 21.80 2.06
CA LEU A 403 4.23 20.54 2.17
C LEU A 403 5.74 20.86 2.14
N SER A 404 6.55 20.16 2.95
CA SER A 404 8.01 20.35 2.89
C SER A 404 8.62 19.52 1.76
N GLU A 405 9.65 20.02 1.08
CA GLU A 405 10.41 19.22 0.11
C GLU A 405 11.09 18.03 0.79
N ALA A 406 11.53 18.20 2.04
CA ALA A 406 12.09 17.10 2.84
C ALA A 406 11.13 15.92 2.99
N ARG A 407 9.80 16.15 3.06
CA ARG A 407 8.81 15.06 3.11
C ARG A 407 8.76 14.28 1.77
N VAL A 408 8.91 14.99 0.64
CA VAL A 408 9.01 14.35 -0.68
C VAL A 408 10.29 13.53 -0.77
N ASP A 409 11.41 14.07 -0.29
CA ASP A 409 12.71 13.39 -0.29
C ASP A 409 12.70 12.14 0.59
N GLU A 410 12.14 12.23 1.77
CA GLU A 410 11.97 11.09 2.68
C GLU A 410 11.15 9.97 2.03
N ALA A 411 10.00 10.30 1.42
CA ALA A 411 9.19 9.34 0.70
C ALA A 411 9.96 8.69 -0.46
N TYR A 412 10.61 9.51 -1.26
CA TYR A 412 11.37 9.04 -2.42
C TYR A 412 12.51 8.11 -2.03
N GLN A 413 13.27 8.44 -0.99
CA GLN A 413 14.35 7.59 -0.49
C GLN A 413 13.79 6.26 0.04
N ARG A 414 12.70 6.27 0.82
CA ARG A 414 12.07 5.06 1.36
C ARG A 414 11.57 4.14 0.25
N VAL A 415 10.89 4.70 -0.76
CA VAL A 415 10.44 3.97 -1.95
C VAL A 415 11.60 3.37 -2.72
N ARG A 416 12.67 4.15 -2.98
CA ARG A 416 13.85 3.68 -3.71
C ARG A 416 14.61 2.58 -2.98
N ALA A 417 14.62 2.60 -1.65
CA ALA A 417 15.25 1.55 -0.85
C ALA A 417 14.57 0.19 -1.02
N HIS A 418 13.27 0.16 -1.32
CA HIS A 418 12.46 -1.06 -1.50
C HIS A 418 12.41 -1.55 -2.96
N LEU A 419 12.85 -0.76 -3.92
CA LEU A 419 12.98 -1.13 -5.34
C LEU A 419 14.38 -1.71 -5.69
N ARG A 420 15.07 -2.29 -4.71
CA ARG A 420 16.41 -2.87 -4.90
C ARG A 420 16.41 -4.23 -5.57
#